data_faf6ee3e62192f12a4543445d67dacdd
#
_entry.id   faf6ee3e62192f12a4543445d67dacdd
#
_cell.length_a   1.000
_cell.length_b   1.000
_cell.length_c   1.000
_cell.angle_alpha   90.00
_cell.angle_beta   90.00
_cell.angle_gamma   90.00
#
_symmetry.space_group_name_H-M   'P 1'
#
loop_
_entity.id
_entity.type
_entity.pdbx_description
1 polymer ?
#
loop_
_entity_poly.entity_id
_entity_poly.type
_entity_poly.pdbx_seq_one_letter_code
_entity_poly.pdbx_strand_id
1 'polypeptide(L)' 'MSPDPDDRTPLIPREVAEWLDRKYPERSPDHRDSEREIWLKAGERRLVRHLLFHLKSQEENTLVHT' A
#
# COMPACT_ATOMS: atom_id res chain seq x y z
N MET A 1 -11.18 14.80 10.67
CA MET A 1 -10.03 14.13 11.28
C MET A 1 -8.87 15.12 11.33
N SER A 2 -8.49 15.52 12.52
CA SER A 2 -7.37 16.45 12.64
C SER A 2 -6.06 15.73 12.37
N PRO A 3 -5.13 16.33 11.63
CA PRO A 3 -3.85 15.69 11.39
C PRO A 3 -3.08 15.57 12.71
N ASP A 4 -2.50 14.40 12.90
CA ASP A 4 -1.60 14.15 14.01
C ASP A 4 -0.38 15.05 13.83
N PRO A 5 0.13 15.73 14.88
CA PRO A 5 1.34 16.53 14.78
C PRO A 5 2.56 15.72 14.31
N ASP A 6 2.50 14.41 14.48
CA ASP A 6 3.55 13.51 14.01
C ASP A 6 3.17 12.78 12.72
N ASP A 7 2.19 13.30 11.99
CA ASP A 7 1.71 12.68 10.74
C ASP A 7 2.73 12.86 9.62
N ARG A 8 3.90 12.29 9.81
CA ARG A 8 4.92 12.22 8.78
C ARG A 8 4.88 10.83 8.18
N THR A 9 4.87 10.74 6.86
CA THR A 9 4.99 9.46 6.19
C THR A 9 6.35 8.85 6.53
N PRO A 10 6.39 7.71 7.21
CA PRO A 10 7.67 7.08 7.52
C PRO A 10 8.35 6.58 6.25
N LEU A 11 9.65 6.38 6.32
CA LEU A 11 10.36 5.73 5.23
C LEU A 11 9.86 4.31 5.08
N ILE A 12 9.57 3.93 3.85
CA ILE A 12 9.03 2.61 3.56
C ILE A 12 10.16 1.77 2.96
N PRO A 13 10.59 0.69 3.65
CA PRO A 13 11.59 -0.20 3.08
C PRO A 13 11.02 -0.90 1.84
N ARG A 14 11.79 -0.88 0.75
CA ARG A 14 11.38 -1.52 -0.50
C ARG A 14 11.06 -3.00 -0.30
N GLU A 15 11.85 -3.69 0.48
CA GLU A 15 11.67 -5.10 0.75
C GLU A 15 10.31 -5.42 1.38
N VAL A 16 9.89 -4.56 2.31
CA VAL A 16 8.59 -4.73 2.98
C VAL A 16 7.45 -4.49 1.99
N ALA A 17 7.56 -3.43 1.21
CA ALA A 17 6.53 -3.10 0.22
C ALA A 17 6.39 -4.21 -0.83
N GLU A 18 7.50 -4.73 -1.32
CA GLU A 18 7.50 -5.82 -2.29
C GLU A 18 6.93 -7.11 -1.70
N TRP A 19 7.27 -7.41 -0.44
CA TRP A 19 6.73 -8.57 0.25
C TRP A 19 5.21 -8.47 0.39
N LEU A 20 4.70 -7.31 0.77
CA LEU A 20 3.26 -7.09 0.89
C LEU A 20 2.56 -7.18 -0.47
N ASP A 21 3.19 -6.66 -1.52
CA ASP A 21 2.64 -6.75 -2.88
C ASP A 21 2.49 -8.21 -3.33
N ARG A 22 3.45 -9.07 -2.98
CA ARG A 22 3.37 -10.50 -3.28
C ARG A 22 2.35 -11.21 -2.41
N LYS A 23 2.23 -10.81 -1.15
CA LYS A 23 1.33 -11.43 -0.18
C LYS A 23 -0.14 -11.08 -0.44
N TYR A 24 -0.38 -9.85 -0.83
CA TYR A 24 -1.73 -9.32 -1.08
C TYR A 24 -1.86 -8.84 -2.52
N PRO A 25 -1.76 -9.76 -3.50
CA PRO A 25 -1.82 -9.39 -4.91
C PRO A 25 -3.22 -8.91 -5.29
N GLU A 26 -3.28 -8.12 -6.36
CA GLU A 26 -4.55 -7.69 -6.91
C GLU A 26 -5.26 -8.89 -7.51
N ARG A 27 -6.48 -9.15 -7.07
CA ARG A 27 -7.28 -10.29 -7.53
C ARG A 27 -8.71 -9.85 -7.79
N SER A 28 -9.27 -10.42 -8.84
CA SER A 28 -10.69 -10.26 -9.09
C SER A 28 -11.48 -11.06 -8.05
N PRO A 29 -12.65 -10.55 -7.62
CA PRO A 29 -13.49 -11.31 -6.71
C PRO A 29 -13.89 -12.65 -7.31
N ASP A 30 -13.84 -13.70 -6.49
CA ASP A 30 -14.34 -15.02 -6.86
C ASP A 30 -15.82 -15.07 -6.54
N HIS A 31 -16.61 -15.79 -7.36
CA HIS A 31 -18.04 -15.99 -7.10
C HIS A 31 -18.32 -16.69 -5.76
N ARG A 32 -17.30 -17.35 -5.20
CA ARG A 32 -17.39 -18.00 -3.88
C ARG A 32 -17.13 -17.03 -2.73
N ASP A 33 -16.57 -15.88 -3.02
CA ASP A 33 -16.27 -14.92 -1.98
C ASP A 33 -17.55 -14.29 -1.45
N SER A 34 -17.64 -14.19 -0.14
CA SER A 34 -18.72 -13.42 0.48
C SER A 34 -18.46 -11.93 0.24
N GLU A 35 -19.51 -11.13 0.37
CA GLU A 35 -19.38 -9.68 0.25
C GLU A 35 -18.31 -9.15 1.21
N ARG A 36 -18.29 -9.68 2.44
CA ARG A 36 -17.31 -9.29 3.44
C ARG A 36 -15.87 -9.61 2.97
N GLU A 37 -15.67 -10.79 2.39
CA GLU A 37 -14.36 -11.18 1.89
C GLU A 37 -13.89 -10.28 0.76
N ILE A 38 -14.81 -9.90 -0.13
CA ILE A 38 -14.52 -8.98 -1.23
C ILE A 38 -14.05 -7.64 -0.68
N TRP A 39 -14.76 -7.11 0.31
CA TRP A 39 -14.40 -5.82 0.93
C TRP A 39 -13.06 -5.89 1.65
N LEU A 40 -12.79 -6.99 2.36
CA LEU A 40 -11.52 -7.18 3.06
C LEU A 40 -10.35 -7.22 2.08
N LYS A 41 -10.49 -8.00 1.02
CA LYS A 41 -9.44 -8.11 -0.01
C LYS A 41 -9.20 -6.78 -0.71
N ALA A 42 -10.26 -6.05 -1.01
CA ALA A 42 -10.16 -4.73 -1.63
C ALA A 42 -9.44 -3.75 -0.71
N GLY A 43 -9.72 -3.79 0.60
CA GLY A 43 -9.06 -2.95 1.59
C GLY A 43 -7.57 -3.27 1.72
N GLU A 44 -7.23 -4.55 1.75
CA GLU A 44 -5.83 -5.00 1.81
C GLU A 44 -5.05 -4.50 0.59
N ARG A 45 -5.62 -4.66 -0.61
CA ARG A 45 -4.96 -4.22 -1.84
C ARG A 45 -4.85 -2.71 -1.91
N ARG A 46 -5.85 -1.99 -1.44
CA ARG A 46 -5.81 -0.53 -1.38
C ARG A 46 -4.65 -0.05 -0.52
N LEU A 47 -4.45 -0.68 0.63
CA LEU A 47 -3.35 -0.34 1.52
C LEU A 47 -2.01 -0.60 0.85
N VAL A 48 -1.85 -1.75 0.19
CA VAL A 48 -0.61 -2.08 -0.52
C VAL A 48 -0.32 -1.07 -1.62
N ARG A 49 -1.33 -0.69 -2.40
CA ARG A 49 -1.15 0.34 -3.44
C ARG A 49 -0.69 1.66 -2.86
N HIS A 50 -1.24 2.03 -1.72
CA HIS A 50 -0.87 3.26 -1.03
C HIS A 50 0.60 3.23 -0.62
N LEU A 51 1.05 2.11 -0.08
CA LEU A 51 2.45 1.93 0.30
C LEU A 51 3.38 1.95 -0.91
N LEU A 52 3.00 1.29 -2.00
CA LEU A 52 3.79 1.28 -3.22
C LEU A 52 3.90 2.68 -3.84
N PHE A 53 2.82 3.43 -3.80
CA PHE A 53 2.81 4.82 -4.26
C PHE A 53 3.79 5.67 -3.46
N HIS A 54 3.77 5.55 -2.13
CA HIS A 54 4.68 6.29 -1.27
C HIS A 54 6.13 5.88 -1.48
N LEU A 55 6.38 4.59 -1.68
CA LEU A 55 7.71 4.10 -1.98
C LEU A 55 8.25 4.72 -3.26
N LYS A 56 7.44 4.76 -4.30
CA LYS A 56 7.83 5.35 -5.57
C LYS A 56 8.14 6.83 -5.43
N SER A 57 7.28 7.56 -4.72
CA SER A 57 7.51 8.99 -4.47
C SER A 57 8.79 9.22 -3.67
N GLN A 58 9.04 8.38 -2.68
CA GLN A 58 10.25 8.43 -1.87
C GLN A 58 11.49 8.23 -2.72
N GLU A 59 11.50 7.26 -3.61
CA GLU A 59 12.62 6.99 -4.50
C GLU A 59 12.84 8.12 -5.51
N GLU A 60 11.76 8.67 -6.07
CA GLU A 60 11.85 9.80 -6.99
C GLU A 60 12.42 11.04 -6.31
N ASN A 61 11.99 11.31 -5.08
CA ASN A 61 12.52 12.44 -4.32
C ASN A 61 14.00 12.27 -4.04
N THR A 62 14.45 11.08 -3.75
CA THR A 62 15.85 10.79 -3.52
C THR A 62 16.67 11.06 -4.79
N LEU A 63 16.15 10.70 -5.95
CA LEU A 63 16.84 10.94 -7.22
C LEU A 63 16.89 12.43 -7.57
N VAL A 64 15.86 13.19 -7.23
CA VAL A 64 15.79 14.62 -7.53
C VAL A 64 16.78 15.41 -6.70
N HIS A 65 17.13 14.93 -5.51
CA HIS A 65 18.00 15.63 -4.58
C HIS A 65 19.49 15.31 -4.75
N THR A 66 19.85 14.57 -5.74
CA THR A 66 21.27 14.27 -6.01
C THR A 66 21.95 15.33 -6.92
#